data_02eb2327b3dafa44edece0389005d853
#
_entry.id   02eb2327b3dafa44edece0389005d853
#
_cell.length_a   1.000
_cell.length_b   1.000
_cell.length_c   1.000
_cell.angle_alpha   90.00
_cell.angle_beta   90.00
_cell.angle_gamma   90.00
#
_symmetry.space_group_name_H-M   'P 1'
#
loop_
_entity.id
_entity.type
_entity.pdbx_description
1 polymer ?
#
loop_
_entity_poly.entity_id
_entity_poly.type
_entity_poly.pdbx_seq_one_letter_code
_entity_poly.pdbx_strand_id
1 'polypeptide(L)'
;MKITKVTPWLISAPAPYLDTANDSRTHHDREYLFVEVNTDEGITGWGEVTAQSPRALPICAGLKHVSDLIEGDDPRLIEMIWNKIFRAYTYMGSRGLTTNMISAIDIALWDIRGKVLGLPISELFGGPVRDGIPIYCHPNDGSSVDDMAQHAKAIVETGQKSMKTDPWFPYHEEEKNGYLSGKLSAEAENLGADRIA
;
A
#
# COMPACT_ATOMS: atom_id res chain seq x y z
N MET A 1 20.42 8.44 -20.32
CA MET A 1 19.43 8.71 -19.26
C MET A 1 20.01 8.30 -17.91
N LYS A 2 19.89 9.18 -16.93
CA LYS A 2 20.38 8.95 -15.56
C LYS A 2 19.33 9.42 -14.56
N ILE A 3 19.19 8.74 -13.46
CA ILE A 3 18.40 9.19 -12.33
C ILE A 3 19.07 10.40 -11.71
N THR A 4 18.33 11.48 -11.51
CA THR A 4 18.83 12.73 -10.91
C THR A 4 18.34 12.90 -9.48
N LYS A 5 17.15 12.36 -9.15
CA LYS A 5 16.55 12.50 -7.83
C LYS A 5 15.41 11.53 -7.62
N VAL A 6 15.23 11.09 -6.36
CA VAL A 6 14.02 10.43 -5.89
C VAL A 6 13.36 11.30 -4.82
N THR A 7 12.09 11.62 -5.00
CA THR A 7 11.33 12.47 -4.06
C THR A 7 10.12 11.71 -3.54
N PRO A 8 10.03 11.43 -2.24
CA PRO A 8 8.81 10.92 -1.64
C PRO A 8 7.80 12.05 -1.41
N TRP A 9 6.54 11.80 -1.77
CA TRP A 9 5.41 12.70 -1.59
C TRP A 9 4.39 12.03 -0.67
N LEU A 10 4.37 12.43 0.60
CA LEU A 10 3.34 11.99 1.55
C LEU A 10 2.15 12.93 1.44
N ILE A 11 1.04 12.40 0.96
CA ILE A 11 -0.20 13.14 0.75
C ILE A 11 -1.25 12.62 1.73
N SER A 12 -1.88 13.53 2.46
CA SER A 12 -3.04 13.24 3.29
C SER A 12 -4.29 13.71 2.56
N ALA A 13 -5.28 12.84 2.44
CA ALA A 13 -6.54 13.14 1.78
C ALA A 13 -7.72 12.77 2.68
N PRO A 14 -8.76 13.63 2.73
CA PRO A 14 -9.98 13.31 3.46
C PRO A 14 -10.59 12.01 2.95
N ALA A 15 -11.02 11.14 3.85
CA ALA A 15 -11.69 9.89 3.52
C ALA A 15 -13.14 9.90 4.07
N PRO A 16 -14.04 10.75 3.51
CA PRO A 16 -15.37 10.97 4.06
C PRO A 16 -16.27 9.71 4.05
N TYR A 17 -15.94 8.75 3.17
CA TYR A 17 -16.68 7.48 3.10
C TYR A 17 -16.26 6.47 4.19
N LEU A 18 -15.22 6.78 4.95
CA LEU A 18 -14.82 6.01 6.15
C LEU A 18 -15.45 6.59 7.43
N ASP A 19 -16.18 7.70 7.32
CA ASP A 19 -16.80 8.38 8.44
C ASP A 19 -18.09 7.66 8.84
N THR A 20 -17.95 6.47 9.40
CA THR A 20 -19.03 5.83 10.13
C THR A 20 -18.92 6.23 11.59
N ALA A 21 -20.02 6.71 12.16
CA ALA A 21 -20.11 7.37 13.48
C ALA A 21 -19.52 6.57 14.68
N ASN A 22 -19.02 5.37 14.45
CA ASN A 22 -18.50 4.48 15.49
C ASN A 22 -17.08 3.96 15.23
N ASP A 23 -16.39 4.39 14.16
CA ASP A 23 -15.01 3.95 13.94
C ASP A 23 -14.03 5.01 14.44
N SER A 24 -13.34 4.72 15.54
CA SER A 24 -12.26 5.57 16.08
C SER A 24 -11.09 5.77 15.08
N ARG A 25 -11.08 5.04 13.96
CA ARG A 25 -10.18 5.23 12.82
C ARG A 25 -10.66 6.31 11.86
N THR A 26 -11.88 6.85 12.03
CA THR A 26 -12.57 7.73 11.08
C THR A 26 -12.12 9.18 11.10
N HIS A 27 -11.31 9.58 12.07
CA HIS A 27 -10.78 10.94 12.16
C HIS A 27 -9.40 11.12 11.54
N HIS A 28 -8.89 10.10 10.82
CA HIS A 28 -7.60 10.21 10.18
C HIS A 28 -7.77 10.29 8.68
N ASP A 29 -7.26 11.37 8.11
CA ASP A 29 -7.03 11.46 6.68
C ASP A 29 -6.30 10.20 6.19
N ARG A 30 -6.65 9.74 5.01
CA ARG A 30 -5.95 8.62 4.39
C ARG A 30 -4.62 9.11 3.84
N GLU A 31 -3.54 8.50 4.28
CA GLU A 31 -2.21 8.81 3.80
C GLU A 31 -1.87 7.98 2.56
N TYR A 32 -1.32 8.65 1.56
CA TYR A 32 -0.77 8.06 0.34
C TYR A 32 0.69 8.48 0.21
N LEU A 33 1.57 7.54 -0.08
CA LEU A 33 2.98 7.84 -0.33
C LEU A 33 3.32 7.53 -1.78
N PHE A 34 3.43 8.57 -2.58
CA PHE A 34 3.94 8.50 -3.94
C PHE A 34 5.45 8.73 -3.96
N VAL A 35 6.09 8.13 -4.96
CA VAL A 35 7.53 8.27 -5.18
C VAL A 35 7.75 8.76 -6.59
N GLU A 36 8.40 9.90 -6.71
CA GLU A 36 8.79 10.52 -7.96
C GLU A 36 10.26 10.24 -8.24
N VAL A 37 10.55 9.65 -9.40
CA VAL A 37 11.92 9.41 -9.90
C VAL A 37 12.15 10.28 -11.11
N ASN A 38 13.05 11.26 -10.98
CA ASN A 38 13.40 12.20 -12.06
C ASN A 38 14.65 11.74 -12.81
N THR A 39 14.70 12.07 -14.10
CA THR A 39 15.85 11.78 -14.96
C THR A 39 16.43 13.05 -15.59
N ASP A 40 17.69 12.97 -16.04
CA ASP A 40 18.38 14.06 -16.76
C ASP A 40 17.82 14.33 -18.16
N GLU A 41 16.95 13.44 -18.67
CA GLU A 41 16.25 13.63 -19.96
C GLU A 41 14.83 14.19 -19.81
N GLY A 42 14.44 14.59 -18.59
CA GLY A 42 13.12 15.18 -18.30
C GLY A 42 11.97 14.17 -18.21
N ILE A 43 12.26 12.88 -18.26
CA ILE A 43 11.26 11.83 -18.04
C ILE A 43 11.16 11.58 -16.55
N THR A 44 9.95 11.61 -16.02
CA THR A 44 9.65 11.34 -14.61
C THR A 44 8.83 10.07 -14.49
N GLY A 45 9.25 9.16 -13.61
CA GLY A 45 8.48 7.99 -13.23
C GLY A 45 7.79 8.15 -11.88
N TRP A 46 6.63 7.53 -11.74
CA TRP A 46 5.84 7.54 -10.53
C TRP A 46 5.63 6.13 -10.00
N GLY A 47 5.86 5.97 -8.71
CA GLY A 47 5.54 4.77 -7.96
C GLY A 47 4.69 5.10 -6.74
N GLU A 48 4.08 4.09 -6.16
CA GLU A 48 3.31 4.20 -4.93
C GLU A 48 3.72 3.08 -3.97
N VAL A 49 3.66 3.38 -2.69
CA VAL A 49 3.88 2.40 -1.63
C VAL A 49 2.81 2.54 -0.56
N THR A 50 2.39 1.40 -0.02
CA THR A 50 1.48 1.40 1.11
C THR A 50 2.11 2.10 2.31
N ALA A 51 1.60 3.28 2.63
CA ALA A 51 2.07 4.12 3.71
C ALA A 51 0.91 4.48 4.62
N GLN A 52 0.64 3.64 5.57
CA GLN A 52 -0.26 3.98 6.67
C GLN A 52 0.58 4.31 7.90
N SER A 53 0.22 5.39 8.59
CA SER A 53 0.82 5.73 9.88
C SER A 53 0.86 4.50 10.81
N PRO A 54 1.96 4.22 11.52
CA PRO A 54 3.18 5.04 11.67
C PRO A 54 4.29 4.74 10.63
N ARG A 55 4.02 3.99 9.56
CA ARG A 55 5.04 3.52 8.60
C ARG A 55 5.49 4.55 7.57
N ALA A 56 4.68 5.57 7.32
CA ALA A 56 4.94 6.56 6.27
C ALA A 56 6.27 7.29 6.45
N LEU A 57 6.52 7.88 7.62
CA LEU A 57 7.73 8.66 7.88
C LEU A 57 9.03 7.84 7.80
N PRO A 58 9.13 6.62 8.37
CA PRO A 58 10.29 5.76 8.18
C PRO A 58 10.57 5.42 6.71
N ILE A 59 9.52 5.18 5.91
CA ILE A 59 9.68 4.92 4.48
C ILE A 59 10.17 6.17 3.75
N CYS A 60 9.62 7.36 4.04
CA CYS A 60 10.09 8.62 3.48
C CYS A 60 11.58 8.88 3.77
N ALA A 61 12.01 8.64 5.00
CA ALA A 61 13.40 8.78 5.38
C ALA A 61 14.31 7.79 4.64
N GLY A 62 13.88 6.54 4.54
CA GLY A 62 14.59 5.49 3.80
C GLY A 62 14.68 5.79 2.31
N LEU A 63 13.62 6.31 1.68
CA LEU A 63 13.62 6.69 0.26
C LEU A 63 14.60 7.81 -0.05
N LYS A 64 14.84 8.75 0.87
CA LYS A 64 15.89 9.76 0.72
C LYS A 64 17.28 9.12 0.65
N HIS A 65 17.53 8.14 1.51
CA HIS A 65 18.79 7.40 1.46
C HIS A 65 18.91 6.54 0.19
N VAL A 66 17.81 5.94 -0.26
CA VAL A 66 17.77 5.21 -1.55
C VAL A 66 18.06 6.16 -2.72
N SER A 67 17.57 7.41 -2.69
CA SER A 67 17.90 8.43 -3.69
C SER A 67 19.40 8.59 -3.86
N ASP A 68 20.11 8.81 -2.75
CA ASP A 68 21.57 8.99 -2.77
C ASP A 68 22.29 7.74 -3.31
N LEU A 69 21.73 6.55 -3.04
CA LEU A 69 22.29 5.28 -3.49
C LEU A 69 22.19 5.06 -5.00
N ILE A 70 21.09 5.49 -5.63
CA ILE A 70 20.80 5.21 -7.05
C ILE A 70 20.95 6.42 -7.97
N GLU A 71 21.29 7.58 -7.44
CA GLU A 71 21.59 8.77 -8.23
C GLU A 71 22.71 8.49 -9.23
N GLY A 72 22.51 8.89 -10.48
CA GLY A 72 23.43 8.63 -11.58
C GLY A 72 23.28 7.28 -12.27
N ASP A 73 22.52 6.34 -11.71
CA ASP A 73 22.23 5.05 -12.35
C ASP A 73 21.31 5.24 -13.57
N ASP A 74 21.38 4.32 -14.52
CA ASP A 74 20.47 4.28 -15.66
C ASP A 74 19.14 3.63 -15.26
N PRO A 75 18.01 4.37 -15.28
CA PRO A 75 16.71 3.84 -14.84
C PRO A 75 16.18 2.70 -15.72
N ARG A 76 16.79 2.44 -16.88
CA ARG A 76 16.42 1.31 -17.74
C ARG A 76 16.94 -0.02 -17.21
N LEU A 77 17.91 0.02 -16.30
CA LEU A 77 18.51 -1.17 -15.68
C LEU A 77 17.77 -1.54 -14.39
N ILE A 78 16.46 -1.80 -14.51
CA ILE A 78 15.53 -2.02 -13.40
C ILE A 78 16.03 -3.09 -12.43
N GLU A 79 16.35 -4.27 -12.93
CA GLU A 79 16.84 -5.39 -12.13
C GLU A 79 18.15 -5.09 -11.41
N MET A 80 19.03 -4.33 -12.04
CA MET A 80 20.29 -3.92 -11.41
C MET A 80 20.05 -2.99 -10.24
N ILE A 81 19.16 -2.00 -10.41
CA ILE A 81 18.79 -1.05 -9.35
C ILE A 81 18.08 -1.77 -8.22
N TRP A 82 17.12 -2.66 -8.55
CA TRP A 82 16.45 -3.50 -7.58
C TRP A 82 17.45 -4.26 -6.69
N ASN A 83 18.39 -4.98 -7.33
CA ASN A 83 19.42 -5.73 -6.63
C ASN A 83 20.37 -4.85 -5.83
N LYS A 84 20.70 -3.65 -6.33
CA LYS A 84 21.55 -2.68 -5.63
C LYS A 84 20.93 -2.26 -4.31
N ILE A 85 19.65 -1.88 -4.33
CA ILE A 85 18.91 -1.48 -3.11
C ILE A 85 18.77 -2.70 -2.17
N PHE A 86 18.35 -3.86 -2.70
CA PHE A 86 18.19 -5.08 -1.90
C PHE A 86 19.48 -5.44 -1.14
N ARG A 87 20.62 -5.40 -1.82
CA ARG A 87 21.93 -5.73 -1.22
C ARG A 87 22.38 -4.70 -0.19
N ALA A 88 22.09 -3.42 -0.39
CA ALA A 88 22.42 -2.37 0.56
C ALA A 88 21.75 -2.59 1.93
N TYR A 89 20.59 -3.23 1.96
CA TYR A 89 19.82 -3.50 3.17
C TYR A 89 19.86 -4.97 3.64
N THR A 90 20.71 -5.82 3.05
CA THR A 90 20.73 -7.26 3.34
C THR A 90 20.87 -7.59 4.83
N TYR A 91 21.73 -6.88 5.55
CA TYR A 91 21.96 -7.13 6.99
C TYR A 91 20.93 -6.45 7.91
N MET A 92 20.14 -5.52 7.38
CA MET A 92 19.08 -4.84 8.16
C MET A 92 17.71 -5.50 8.00
N GLY A 93 17.60 -6.47 7.10
CA GLY A 93 16.36 -7.13 6.75
C GLY A 93 15.79 -6.63 5.43
N SER A 94 15.57 -7.57 4.52
CA SER A 94 15.06 -7.31 3.16
C SER A 94 13.54 -7.36 3.06
N ARG A 95 12.82 -7.47 4.18
CA ARG A 95 11.35 -7.51 4.25
C ARG A 95 10.79 -6.26 4.94
N GLY A 96 9.50 -6.02 4.82
CA GLY A 96 8.83 -4.89 5.44
C GLY A 96 9.23 -3.57 4.78
N LEU A 97 9.73 -2.61 5.55
CA LEU A 97 10.03 -1.25 5.08
C LEU A 97 10.99 -1.22 3.90
N THR A 98 12.01 -2.08 3.89
CA THR A 98 12.96 -2.17 2.77
C THR A 98 12.27 -2.59 1.48
N THR A 99 11.46 -3.65 1.53
CA THR A 99 10.72 -4.11 0.35
C THR A 99 9.71 -3.07 -0.13
N ASN A 100 9.08 -2.32 0.77
CA ASN A 100 8.19 -1.23 0.41
C ASN A 100 8.94 -0.13 -0.40
N MET A 101 10.14 0.24 0.03
CA MET A 101 10.96 1.20 -0.72
C MET A 101 11.37 0.67 -2.09
N ILE A 102 11.82 -0.58 -2.15
CA ILE A 102 12.18 -1.24 -3.43
C ILE A 102 10.97 -1.26 -4.37
N SER A 103 9.81 -1.66 -3.88
CA SER A 103 8.57 -1.72 -4.68
C SER A 103 8.18 -0.36 -5.27
N ALA A 104 8.27 0.70 -4.47
CA ALA A 104 7.97 2.05 -4.96
C ALA A 104 8.92 2.50 -6.08
N ILE A 105 10.22 2.23 -5.92
CA ILE A 105 11.22 2.54 -6.96
C ILE A 105 11.00 1.68 -8.19
N ASP A 106 10.77 0.38 -8.02
CA ASP A 106 10.52 -0.55 -9.13
C ASP A 106 9.34 -0.12 -10.01
N ILE A 107 8.21 0.23 -9.39
CA ILE A 107 7.04 0.76 -10.11
C ILE A 107 7.41 2.02 -10.89
N ALA A 108 8.14 2.96 -10.26
CA ALA A 108 8.55 4.20 -10.93
C ALA A 108 9.51 3.95 -12.12
N LEU A 109 10.41 2.97 -12.00
CA LEU A 109 11.33 2.61 -13.10
C LEU A 109 10.58 1.95 -14.27
N TRP A 110 9.59 1.10 -13.99
CA TRP A 110 8.71 0.56 -15.02
C TRP A 110 7.88 1.64 -15.69
N ASP A 111 7.40 2.65 -14.96
CA ASP A 111 6.70 3.80 -15.52
C ASP A 111 7.62 4.60 -16.45
N ILE A 112 8.87 4.86 -16.05
CA ILE A 112 9.89 5.44 -16.94
C ILE A 112 10.06 4.59 -18.20
N ARG A 113 10.17 3.26 -18.04
CA ARG A 113 10.35 2.34 -19.16
C ARG A 113 9.21 2.43 -20.17
N GLY A 114 7.95 2.44 -19.67
CA GLY A 114 6.77 2.61 -20.51
C GLY A 114 6.78 3.95 -21.27
N LYS A 115 7.10 5.05 -20.58
CA LYS A 115 7.18 6.40 -21.16
C LYS A 115 8.28 6.50 -22.22
N VAL A 116 9.45 5.91 -21.98
CA VAL A 116 10.56 5.90 -22.95
C VAL A 116 10.19 5.15 -24.23
N LEU A 117 9.45 4.05 -24.09
CA LEU A 117 9.03 3.23 -25.23
C LEU A 117 7.73 3.69 -25.89
N GLY A 118 6.99 4.61 -25.25
CA GLY A 118 5.67 5.04 -25.70
C GLY A 118 4.62 3.93 -25.61
N LEU A 119 4.78 3.00 -24.68
CA LEU A 119 3.92 1.84 -24.50
C LEU A 119 3.34 1.79 -23.09
N PRO A 120 2.09 1.34 -22.92
CA PRO A 120 1.55 1.02 -21.62
C PRO A 120 2.28 -0.19 -21.02
N ILE A 121 2.36 -0.25 -19.70
CA ILE A 121 3.08 -1.32 -18.98
C ILE A 121 2.52 -2.71 -19.34
N SER A 122 1.21 -2.84 -19.56
CA SER A 122 0.59 -4.08 -19.99
C SER A 122 1.21 -4.66 -21.27
N GLU A 123 1.59 -3.81 -22.24
CA GLU A 123 2.23 -4.25 -23.49
C GLU A 123 3.66 -4.75 -23.24
N LEU A 124 4.35 -4.18 -22.27
CA LEU A 124 5.70 -4.63 -21.88
C LEU A 124 5.68 -6.04 -21.25
N PHE A 125 4.53 -6.46 -20.71
CA PHE A 125 4.29 -7.77 -20.12
C PHE A 125 3.50 -8.73 -21.02
N GLY A 126 3.36 -8.42 -22.31
CA GLY A 126 2.73 -9.32 -23.29
C GLY A 126 1.28 -9.02 -23.61
N GLY A 127 0.78 -7.86 -23.20
CA GLY A 127 -0.57 -7.38 -23.51
C GLY A 127 -1.65 -7.82 -22.52
N PRO A 128 -2.86 -7.28 -22.65
CA PRO A 128 -3.96 -7.55 -21.75
C PRO A 128 -4.52 -8.95 -21.96
N VAL A 129 -4.79 -9.66 -20.87
CA VAL A 129 -5.46 -10.98 -20.89
C VAL A 129 -6.97 -10.88 -20.67
N ARG A 130 -7.49 -9.68 -20.42
CA ARG A 130 -8.91 -9.40 -20.20
C ARG A 130 -9.23 -7.92 -20.43
N ASP A 131 -10.45 -7.60 -20.81
CA ASP A 131 -10.90 -6.22 -21.07
C ASP A 131 -11.24 -5.45 -19.79
N GLY A 132 -11.48 -6.15 -18.68
CA GLY A 132 -11.81 -5.55 -17.39
C GLY A 132 -11.37 -6.42 -16.23
N ILE A 133 -11.09 -5.77 -15.12
CA ILE A 133 -10.70 -6.43 -13.86
C ILE A 133 -11.93 -6.52 -12.96
N PRO A 134 -12.34 -7.73 -12.54
CA PRO A 134 -13.37 -7.87 -11.52
C PRO A 134 -12.91 -7.21 -10.22
N ILE A 135 -13.75 -6.35 -9.66
CA ILE A 135 -13.51 -5.70 -8.39
C ILE A 135 -14.43 -6.24 -7.31
N TYR A 136 -14.01 -6.12 -6.06
CA TYR A 136 -14.85 -6.34 -4.90
C TYR A 136 -14.86 -5.09 -4.03
N CYS A 137 -15.93 -4.92 -3.26
CA CYS A 137 -16.02 -3.87 -2.24
C CYS A 137 -15.84 -4.45 -0.84
N HIS A 138 -15.41 -3.61 0.08
CA HIS A 138 -15.54 -3.90 1.50
C HIS A 138 -16.84 -3.25 1.99
N PRO A 139 -17.77 -4.01 2.61
CA PRO A 139 -18.81 -3.40 3.41
C PRO A 139 -18.14 -2.65 4.56
N ASN A 140 -18.72 -1.55 4.99
CA ASN A 140 -18.27 -0.89 6.20
C ASN A 140 -18.36 -1.88 7.36
N ASP A 141 -17.37 -1.87 8.23
CA ASP A 141 -17.39 -2.66 9.45
C ASP A 141 -18.55 -2.15 10.32
N GLY A 142 -19.67 -2.88 10.29
CA GLY A 142 -20.83 -2.54 11.09
C GLY A 142 -20.55 -2.78 12.57
N SER A 143 -21.28 -2.09 13.43
CA SER A 143 -21.23 -2.30 14.88
C SER A 143 -21.93 -3.60 15.30
N SER A 144 -22.68 -4.22 14.39
CA SER A 144 -23.43 -5.46 14.59
C SER A 144 -23.53 -6.30 13.31
N VAL A 145 -23.95 -7.55 13.46
CA VAL A 145 -24.24 -8.43 12.32
C VAL A 145 -25.32 -7.87 11.41
N ASP A 146 -26.32 -7.21 11.99
CA ASP A 146 -27.42 -6.61 11.23
C ASP A 146 -26.93 -5.40 10.41
N ASP A 147 -26.04 -4.57 10.97
CA ASP A 147 -25.42 -3.46 10.24
C ASP A 147 -24.59 -3.96 9.07
N MET A 148 -23.79 -5.01 9.29
CA MET A 148 -23.00 -5.63 8.22
C MET A 148 -23.90 -6.17 7.12
N ALA A 149 -25.02 -6.82 7.47
CA ALA A 149 -25.98 -7.34 6.52
C ALA A 149 -26.64 -6.21 5.70
N GLN A 150 -26.98 -5.08 6.33
CA GLN A 150 -27.51 -3.91 5.64
C GLN A 150 -26.49 -3.28 4.68
N HIS A 151 -25.23 -3.12 5.10
CA HIS A 151 -24.17 -2.63 4.22
C HIS A 151 -23.91 -3.56 3.05
N ALA A 152 -23.87 -4.87 3.28
CA ALA A 152 -23.74 -5.86 2.21
C ALA A 152 -24.87 -5.78 1.21
N LYS A 153 -26.12 -5.64 1.69
CA LYS A 153 -27.29 -5.47 0.84
C LYS A 153 -27.20 -4.20 -0.01
N ALA A 154 -26.81 -3.07 0.58
CA ALA A 154 -26.62 -1.83 -0.15
C ALA A 154 -25.55 -1.96 -1.26
N ILE A 155 -24.44 -2.68 -1.00
CA ILE A 155 -23.44 -2.96 -2.02
C ILE A 155 -23.99 -3.80 -3.17
N VAL A 156 -24.77 -4.85 -2.87
CA VAL A 156 -25.42 -5.68 -3.90
C VAL A 156 -26.40 -4.86 -4.76
N GLU A 157 -27.12 -3.94 -4.15
CA GLU A 157 -28.06 -3.05 -4.87
C GLU A 157 -27.33 -2.12 -5.86
N THR A 158 -26.05 -1.83 -5.68
CA THR A 158 -25.22 -1.10 -6.67
C THR A 158 -24.82 -1.94 -7.88
N GLY A 159 -25.13 -3.24 -7.90
CA GLY A 159 -24.74 -4.17 -8.95
C GLY A 159 -23.38 -4.85 -8.72
N GLN A 160 -22.74 -4.64 -7.59
CA GLN A 160 -21.51 -5.32 -7.23
C GLN A 160 -21.77 -6.82 -6.98
N LYS A 161 -20.86 -7.67 -7.53
CA LYS A 161 -21.01 -9.13 -7.48
C LYS A 161 -20.11 -9.80 -6.44
N SER A 162 -19.19 -9.06 -5.87
CA SER A 162 -18.18 -9.59 -4.95
C SER A 162 -17.93 -8.63 -3.81
N MET A 163 -17.80 -9.18 -2.61
CA MET A 163 -17.46 -8.44 -1.40
C MET A 163 -16.38 -9.20 -0.64
N LYS A 164 -15.54 -8.46 0.08
CA LYS A 164 -14.62 -9.01 1.07
C LYS A 164 -15.01 -8.47 2.44
N THR A 165 -15.26 -9.37 3.37
CA THR A 165 -15.59 -9.00 4.75
C THR A 165 -14.83 -9.90 5.71
N ASP A 166 -14.60 -9.40 6.91
CA ASP A 166 -14.11 -10.16 8.05
C ASP A 166 -15.30 -10.44 8.99
N PRO A 167 -15.97 -11.60 8.84
CA PRO A 167 -17.23 -11.89 9.54
C PRO A 167 -17.06 -12.11 11.05
N TRP A 168 -15.85 -11.99 11.55
CA TRP A 168 -15.48 -12.39 12.92
C TRP A 168 -15.38 -11.22 13.90
N PHE A 169 -16.00 -10.07 13.59
CA PHE A 169 -15.92 -8.92 14.47
C PHE A 169 -17.28 -8.46 14.98
N PRO A 170 -17.33 -8.26 16.29
CA PRO A 170 -16.98 -6.95 16.85
C PRO A 170 -15.51 -6.90 17.25
N TYR A 171 -14.74 -6.00 16.65
CA TYR A 171 -13.54 -5.50 17.30
C TYR A 171 -14.01 -4.75 18.54
N HIS A 172 -13.90 -5.37 19.70
CA HIS A 172 -14.10 -4.64 20.93
C HIS A 172 -13.05 -3.52 20.99
N GLU A 173 -13.45 -2.34 21.43
CA GLU A 173 -12.51 -1.19 21.56
C GLU A 173 -11.30 -1.55 22.42
N GLU A 174 -11.46 -2.48 23.35
CA GLU A 174 -10.39 -3.03 24.19
C GLU A 174 -9.32 -3.79 23.38
N GLU A 175 -9.68 -4.51 22.33
CA GLU A 175 -8.71 -5.20 21.45
C GLU A 175 -7.94 -4.22 20.59
N LYS A 176 -8.57 -3.14 20.10
CA LYS A 176 -7.89 -2.07 19.36
C LYS A 176 -6.83 -1.40 20.23
N ASN A 177 -7.17 -1.07 21.46
CA ASN A 177 -6.26 -0.47 22.43
C ASN A 177 -5.17 -1.47 22.87
N GLY A 178 -5.50 -2.76 23.00
CA GLY A 178 -4.57 -3.82 23.35
C GLY A 178 -3.47 -4.03 22.31
N TYR A 179 -3.82 -4.04 21.02
CA TYR A 179 -2.85 -4.20 19.92
C TYR A 179 -1.81 -3.07 19.86
N LEU A 180 -2.25 -1.82 20.04
CA LEU A 180 -1.35 -0.66 20.05
C LEU A 180 -0.62 -0.50 21.39
N SER A 181 -1.20 -0.94 22.50
CA SER A 181 -0.57 -0.88 23.82
C SER A 181 0.47 -1.99 24.03
N GLY A 182 0.55 -2.98 23.13
CA GLY A 182 1.39 -4.18 23.30
C GLY A 182 0.93 -5.12 24.39
N LYS A 183 -0.26 -4.92 24.96
CA LYS A 183 -0.88 -5.83 25.92
C LYS A 183 -1.88 -6.72 25.18
N LEU A 184 -1.70 -8.02 25.28
CA LEU A 184 -2.72 -8.98 24.88
C LEU A 184 -3.70 -9.15 26.04
N SER A 185 -5.01 -9.03 25.80
CA SER A 185 -6.00 -9.41 26.78
C SER A 185 -6.05 -10.94 26.88
N ALA A 186 -6.38 -11.47 28.05
CA ALA A 186 -6.56 -12.92 28.22
C ALA A 186 -7.66 -13.49 27.29
N GLU A 187 -8.62 -12.66 26.90
CA GLU A 187 -9.66 -13.02 25.93
C GLU A 187 -9.13 -13.12 24.51
N ALA A 188 -8.21 -12.24 24.09
CA ALA A 188 -7.56 -12.30 22.78
C ALA A 188 -6.66 -13.54 22.65
N GLU A 189 -6.01 -13.98 23.73
CA GLU A 189 -5.25 -15.24 23.77
C GLU A 189 -6.16 -16.45 23.61
N ASN A 190 -7.33 -16.45 24.26
CA ASN A 190 -8.31 -17.55 24.17
C ASN A 190 -8.96 -17.62 22.78
N LEU A 191 -9.32 -16.49 22.17
CA LEU A 191 -9.85 -16.43 20.79
C LEU A 191 -8.84 -16.95 19.75
N GLY A 192 -7.55 -16.83 20.03
CA GLY A 192 -6.50 -17.41 19.18
C GLY A 192 -6.45 -18.94 19.27
N ALA A 193 -6.71 -19.51 20.45
CA ALA A 193 -6.70 -20.95 20.68
C ALA A 193 -7.93 -21.65 20.05
N ASP A 194 -9.11 -21.04 20.15
CA ASP A 194 -10.36 -21.60 19.62
C ASP A 194 -10.43 -21.58 18.08
N ARG A 195 -9.56 -20.81 17.41
CA ARG A 195 -9.46 -20.74 15.94
C ARG A 195 -8.59 -21.82 15.31
N ILE A 196 -7.82 -22.54 16.11
CA ILE A 196 -6.88 -23.57 15.65
C ILE A 196 -7.43 -25.00 15.93
N ALA A 197 -8.50 -25.12 16.68
CA ALA A 197 -9.23 -26.35 16.92
C ALA A 197 -10.40 -26.54 15.94
#